data_6e07e663c8c3da909bc6c233047b4c1e
#
_entry.id   6e07e663c8c3da909bc6c233047b4c1e
#
_cell.length_a   1.000
_cell.length_b   1.000
_cell.length_c   1.000
_cell.angle_alpha   90.00
_cell.angle_beta   90.00
_cell.angle_gamma   90.00
#
_symmetry.space_group_name_H-M   'P 1'
#
loop_
_entity.id
_entity.type
_entity.pdbx_description
1 polymer ?
#
loop_
_entity_poly.entity_id
_entity_poly.type
_entity_poly.pdbx_seq_one_letter_code
_entity_poly.pdbx_strand_id
1 'polypeptide(L)'
;MKPCMFQKLLALISLLRIVSRIPLGEAAGQCNSGGSDYGKALTGHTFKKFKVNRPSDCVMRCENEPGCQSYNFKLEEKICELNNRSKETRPMNYITDLTRIYMTVKFIEGMFSRTAASIRFVHES
;
A
#
# COMPACT_ATOMS: atom_id res chain seq x y z
N MET A 1 1.93 6.90 11.24
CA MET A 1 2.16 8.36 11.36
C MET A 1 3.32 8.72 12.29
N LYS A 2 3.47 8.04 13.39
CA LYS A 2 4.58 8.31 14.34
C LYS A 2 6.00 8.18 13.75
N PRO A 3 6.34 7.22 12.87
CA PRO A 3 7.69 7.14 12.32
C PRO A 3 8.08 8.31 11.42
N CYS A 4 7.14 8.90 10.70
CA CYS A 4 7.44 10.05 9.85
C CYS A 4 7.72 11.33 10.64
N MET A 5 7.05 11.54 11.76
CA MET A 5 7.31 12.68 12.63
C MET A 5 8.66 12.57 13.35
N PHE A 6 8.99 11.38 13.80
CA PHE A 6 10.27 11.13 14.46
C PHE A 6 11.45 11.32 13.51
N GLN A 7 11.31 10.90 12.28
CA GLN A 7 12.34 11.04 11.27
C GLN A 7 12.55 12.51 10.86
N LYS A 8 11.49 13.31 10.81
CA LYS A 8 11.58 14.76 10.61
C LYS A 8 12.29 15.45 11.77
N LEU A 9 12.03 15.03 12.98
CA LEU A 9 12.70 15.57 14.17
C LEU A 9 14.19 15.24 14.18
N LEU A 10 14.56 14.02 13.84
CA LEU A 10 15.96 13.61 13.69
C LEU A 10 16.69 14.38 12.58
N ALA A 11 16.03 14.65 11.46
CA ALA A 11 16.57 15.45 10.38
C ALA A 11 16.81 16.90 10.82
N LEU A 12 15.93 17.49 11.62
CA LEU A 12 16.11 18.82 12.19
C LEU A 12 17.27 18.88 13.19
N ILE A 13 17.42 17.87 14.02
CA ILE A 13 18.53 17.75 14.98
C ILE A 13 19.87 17.57 14.24
N SER A 14 19.88 16.82 13.15
CA SER A 14 21.05 16.64 12.30
C SER A 14 21.45 17.94 11.58
N LEU A 15 20.48 18.74 11.14
CA LEU A 15 20.71 20.06 10.57
C LEU A 15 21.36 21.04 11.54
N LEU A 16 21.03 20.95 12.83
CA LEU A 16 21.61 21.78 13.87
C LEU A 16 23.03 21.38 14.25
N ARG A 17 23.42 20.15 13.99
CA ARG A 17 24.74 19.62 14.37
C ARG A 17 25.79 19.67 13.29
N ILE A 18 25.39 19.71 12.01
CA ILE A 18 26.36 19.55 10.93
C ILE A 18 26.01 20.46 9.76
N VAL A 19 26.72 21.54 9.69
CA VAL A 19 26.66 22.50 8.59
C VAL A 19 27.29 21.95 7.30
N SER A 20 27.89 20.78 7.32
CA SER A 20 28.58 20.29 6.15
C SER A 20 28.74 18.79 6.17
N ARG A 21 28.25 18.10 5.20
CA ARG A 21 28.67 16.76 4.76
C ARG A 21 27.63 15.64 4.70
N ILE A 22 26.34 15.87 4.92
CA ILE A 22 25.38 14.80 4.72
C ILE A 22 24.47 15.16 3.55
N PRO A 23 24.39 14.30 2.51
CA PRO A 23 23.39 14.48 1.47
C PRO A 23 22.01 14.32 2.10
N LEU A 24 21.34 15.44 2.30
CA LEU A 24 20.03 15.54 2.95
C LEU A 24 18.87 14.98 2.09
N GLY A 25 19.16 14.63 0.84
CA GLY A 25 18.13 14.20 -0.10
C GLY A 25 17.57 12.80 0.14
N GLU A 26 18.32 11.93 0.80
CA GLU A 26 17.96 10.52 0.89
C GLU A 26 17.05 10.18 2.07
N ALA A 27 17.16 10.91 3.18
CA ALA A 27 16.34 10.63 4.36
C ALA A 27 14.91 11.17 4.26
N ALA A 28 14.67 12.17 3.43
CA ALA A 28 13.36 12.84 3.34
C ALA A 28 12.37 12.11 2.42
N GLY A 29 12.84 11.20 1.56
CA GLY A 29 12.01 10.55 0.56
C GLY A 29 11.38 9.22 0.97
N GLN A 30 11.68 8.72 2.14
CA GLN A 30 11.41 7.31 2.47
C GLN A 30 10.20 7.06 3.35
N CYS A 31 9.39 8.06 3.61
CA CYS A 31 8.05 7.82 4.13
C CYS A 31 7.15 7.32 2.98
N ASN A 32 7.47 6.17 2.42
CA ASN A 32 6.57 5.46 1.53
C ASN A 32 5.42 4.88 2.37
N SER A 33 4.47 5.72 2.67
CA SER A 33 3.12 5.22 2.90
C SER A 33 2.71 4.51 1.62
N GLY A 34 2.43 3.24 1.67
CA GLY A 34 1.88 2.49 0.54
C GLY A 34 0.81 3.37 -0.08
N GLY A 35 1.02 3.76 -1.35
CA GLY A 35 0.31 4.86 -1.93
C GLY A 35 -1.18 4.60 -2.04
N SER A 36 -1.95 5.32 -1.23
CA SER A 36 -3.37 5.48 -1.46
C SER A 36 -3.58 6.70 -2.35
N ASP A 37 -4.21 6.49 -3.48
CA ASP A 37 -4.51 7.54 -4.44
C ASP A 37 -6.01 7.85 -4.40
N TYR A 38 -6.35 8.95 -3.76
CA TYR A 38 -7.73 9.47 -3.71
C TYR A 38 -8.17 9.94 -5.09
N GLY A 39 -9.41 9.64 -5.43
CA GLY A 39 -9.98 10.05 -6.71
C GLY A 39 -9.41 9.30 -7.90
N LYS A 40 -8.89 8.11 -7.67
CA LYS A 40 -8.34 7.23 -8.69
C LYS A 40 -8.88 5.81 -8.57
N ALA A 41 -8.91 5.11 -9.69
CA ALA A 41 -9.32 3.71 -9.74
C ALA A 41 -8.62 2.96 -10.89
N LEU A 42 -8.36 1.69 -10.67
CA LEU A 42 -8.00 0.77 -11.74
C LEU A 42 -9.27 0.06 -12.22
N THR A 43 -9.57 0.18 -13.50
CA THR A 43 -10.79 -0.40 -14.10
C THR A 43 -10.49 -1.64 -14.92
N GLY A 44 -11.50 -2.51 -15.08
CA GLY A 44 -11.39 -3.68 -15.96
C GLY A 44 -10.60 -4.86 -15.40
N HIS A 45 -10.11 -4.78 -14.17
CA HIS A 45 -9.28 -5.83 -13.57
C HIS A 45 -9.78 -6.31 -12.21
N THR A 46 -10.96 -5.89 -11.82
CA THR A 46 -11.60 -6.36 -10.58
C THR A 46 -12.10 -7.79 -10.75
N PHE A 47 -11.63 -8.68 -9.89
CA PHE A 47 -12.03 -10.09 -9.92
C PHE A 47 -12.86 -10.53 -8.71
N LYS A 48 -12.82 -9.76 -7.62
CA LYS A 48 -13.65 -9.97 -6.43
C LYS A 48 -14.10 -8.67 -5.81
N LYS A 49 -15.27 -8.69 -5.19
CA LYS A 49 -15.86 -7.55 -4.47
C LYS A 49 -16.35 -7.98 -3.10
N PHE A 50 -16.10 -7.15 -2.09
CA PHE A 50 -16.56 -7.36 -0.73
C PHE A 50 -17.13 -6.09 -0.15
N LYS A 51 -18.21 -6.20 0.60
CA LYS A 51 -18.66 -5.09 1.42
C LYS A 51 -17.82 -5.04 2.69
N VAL A 52 -17.28 -3.87 3.00
CA VAL A 52 -16.39 -3.65 4.14
C VAL A 52 -16.79 -2.35 4.83
N ASN A 53 -16.39 -2.19 6.09
CA ASN A 53 -16.72 -0.97 6.83
C ASN A 53 -15.70 0.14 6.62
N ARG A 54 -14.44 -0.21 6.40
CA ARG A 54 -13.32 0.73 6.31
C ARG A 54 -12.39 0.38 5.15
N PRO A 55 -11.70 1.36 4.56
CA PRO A 55 -10.70 1.09 3.52
C PRO A 55 -9.59 0.13 3.98
N SER A 56 -9.22 0.18 5.26
CA SER A 56 -8.21 -0.72 5.85
C SER A 56 -8.61 -2.19 5.82
N ASP A 57 -9.89 -2.49 5.82
CA ASP A 57 -10.37 -3.87 5.73
C ASP A 57 -10.09 -4.47 4.33
N CYS A 58 -9.98 -3.62 3.30
CA CYS A 58 -9.57 -4.04 1.96
C CYS A 58 -8.14 -4.57 1.91
N VAL A 59 -7.23 -4.01 2.70
CA VAL A 59 -5.84 -4.47 2.77
C VAL A 59 -5.79 -5.94 3.14
N MET A 60 -6.45 -6.29 4.23
CA MET A 60 -6.49 -7.68 4.72
C MET A 60 -7.14 -8.63 3.71
N ARG A 61 -8.19 -8.16 3.03
CA ARG A 61 -8.86 -8.96 1.99
C ARG A 61 -7.93 -9.22 0.81
N CYS A 62 -7.20 -8.19 0.36
CA CYS A 62 -6.27 -8.32 -0.75
C CYS A 62 -5.05 -9.19 -0.38
N GLU A 63 -4.52 -9.04 0.81
CA GLU A 63 -3.39 -9.84 1.30
C GLU A 63 -3.72 -11.34 1.39
N ASN A 64 -4.96 -11.65 1.77
CA ASN A 64 -5.42 -13.04 1.90
C ASN A 64 -5.94 -13.63 0.58
N GLU A 65 -6.06 -12.84 -0.47
CA GLU A 65 -6.61 -13.31 -1.74
C GLU A 65 -5.48 -13.55 -2.75
N PRO A 66 -5.29 -14.81 -3.19
CA PRO A 66 -4.30 -15.13 -4.23
C PRO A 66 -4.56 -14.32 -5.50
N GLY A 67 -3.51 -13.71 -6.05
CA GLY A 67 -3.58 -12.92 -7.26
C GLY A 67 -4.01 -11.47 -7.08
N CYS A 68 -4.36 -11.02 -5.88
CA CYS A 68 -4.67 -9.64 -5.62
C CYS A 68 -3.39 -8.78 -5.64
N GLN A 69 -3.33 -7.78 -6.51
CA GLN A 69 -2.19 -6.87 -6.65
C GLN A 69 -2.51 -5.45 -6.21
N SER A 70 -3.78 -5.07 -6.29
CA SER A 70 -4.27 -3.76 -5.88
C SER A 70 -5.75 -3.83 -5.56
N TYR A 71 -6.30 -2.75 -5.04
CA TYR A 71 -7.74 -2.66 -4.83
C TYR A 71 -8.24 -1.23 -4.98
N ASN A 72 -9.51 -1.11 -5.34
CA ASN A 72 -10.25 0.14 -5.24
C ASN A 72 -11.22 0.04 -4.07
N PHE A 73 -11.38 1.12 -3.33
CA PHE A 73 -12.41 1.23 -2.31
C PHE A 73 -13.44 2.28 -2.75
N LYS A 74 -14.69 1.86 -2.89
CA LYS A 74 -15.80 2.78 -3.17
C LYS A 74 -16.27 3.45 -1.90
N LEU A 75 -16.17 4.78 -1.86
CA LEU A 75 -16.38 5.59 -0.66
C LEU A 75 -17.80 5.49 -0.09
N GLU A 76 -18.80 5.68 -0.93
CA GLU A 76 -20.20 5.68 -0.49
C GLU A 76 -20.76 4.28 -0.25
N GLU A 77 -20.52 3.39 -1.18
CA GLU A 77 -21.02 2.02 -1.13
C GLU A 77 -20.27 1.12 -0.15
N LYS A 78 -19.08 1.55 0.30
CA LYS A 78 -18.18 0.77 1.16
C LYS A 78 -17.87 -0.61 0.58
N ILE A 79 -17.56 -0.63 -0.72
CA ILE A 79 -17.20 -1.85 -1.44
C ILE A 79 -15.71 -1.84 -1.74
N CYS A 80 -15.07 -2.94 -1.38
CA CYS A 80 -13.71 -3.27 -1.75
C CYS A 80 -13.72 -4.03 -3.08
N GLU A 81 -13.06 -3.51 -4.10
CA GLU A 81 -12.89 -4.15 -5.40
C GLU A 81 -11.45 -4.63 -5.52
N LEU A 82 -11.22 -5.94 -5.44
CA LEU A 82 -9.90 -6.53 -5.56
C LEU A 82 -9.50 -6.69 -7.02
N ASN A 83 -8.31 -6.21 -7.37
CA ASN A 83 -7.79 -6.22 -8.73
C ASN A 83 -6.63 -7.21 -8.88
N ASN A 84 -6.61 -7.94 -9.99
CA ASN A 84 -5.51 -8.85 -10.34
C ASN A 84 -4.37 -8.17 -11.10
N ARG A 85 -4.38 -6.85 -11.17
CA ARG A 85 -3.34 -6.01 -11.78
C ARG A 85 -3.13 -4.75 -10.94
N SER A 86 -2.04 -4.06 -11.24
CA SER A 86 -1.73 -2.77 -10.63
C SER A 86 -1.67 -1.65 -11.66
N LYS A 87 -1.64 -0.41 -11.23
CA LYS A 87 -1.51 0.76 -12.12
C LYS A 87 -0.22 0.74 -12.92
N GLU A 88 0.84 0.17 -12.37
CA GLU A 88 2.13 0.04 -13.03
C GLU A 88 2.07 -0.92 -14.21
N THR A 89 1.30 -2.00 -14.08
CA THR A 89 1.15 -3.01 -15.14
C THR A 89 0.05 -2.67 -16.13
N ARG A 90 -0.91 -1.83 -15.75
CA ARG A 90 -2.06 -1.42 -16.57
C ARG A 90 -2.33 0.08 -16.47
N PRO A 91 -1.39 0.94 -16.87
CA PRO A 91 -1.54 2.39 -16.73
C PRO A 91 -2.72 2.97 -17.52
N MET A 92 -3.08 2.37 -18.64
CA MET A 92 -4.22 2.82 -19.45
C MET A 92 -5.57 2.59 -18.78
N ASN A 93 -5.64 1.67 -17.83
CA ASN A 93 -6.84 1.37 -17.06
C ASN A 93 -6.91 2.14 -15.74
N TYR A 94 -5.88 2.91 -15.44
CA TYR A 94 -5.81 3.74 -14.25
C TYR A 94 -6.40 5.12 -14.54
N ILE A 95 -7.60 5.35 -14.03
CA ILE A 95 -8.42 6.52 -14.38
C ILE A 95 -8.72 7.40 -13.18
N THR A 96 -9.15 8.63 -13.44
CA THR A 96 -9.72 9.50 -12.43
C THR A 96 -11.16 9.10 -12.14
N ASP A 97 -11.43 8.82 -10.87
CA ASP A 97 -12.77 8.48 -10.36
C ASP A 97 -12.88 8.95 -8.91
N LEU A 98 -13.54 10.08 -8.71
CA LEU A 98 -13.64 10.74 -7.41
C LEU A 98 -14.44 9.93 -6.37
N THR A 99 -15.12 8.88 -6.78
CA THR A 99 -15.89 8.01 -5.87
C THR A 99 -15.05 6.89 -5.27
N ARG A 100 -13.79 6.78 -5.66
CA ARG A 100 -12.91 5.68 -5.28
C ARG A 100 -11.57 6.14 -4.71
N ILE A 101 -10.98 5.23 -3.96
CA ILE A 101 -9.58 5.30 -3.53
C ILE A 101 -8.89 4.07 -4.10
N TYR A 102 -7.80 4.29 -4.83
CA TYR A 102 -6.95 3.21 -5.31
C TYR A 102 -5.79 2.97 -4.36
N MET A 103 -5.47 1.71 -4.13
CA MET A 103 -4.31 1.32 -3.32
C MET A 103 -3.59 0.12 -3.93
N THR A 104 -2.27 0.19 -3.96
CA THR A 104 -1.41 -0.93 -4.32
C THR A 104 -0.97 -1.64 -3.06
N VAL A 105 -1.11 -2.96 -3.04
CA VAL A 105 -0.53 -3.79 -1.98
C VAL A 105 0.92 -4.05 -2.38
N LYS A 106 1.84 -3.40 -1.70
CA LYS A 106 3.25 -3.74 -1.82
C LYS A 106 3.52 -4.91 -0.87
N PHE A 107 3.65 -6.08 -1.44
CA PHE A 107 4.24 -7.18 -0.70
C PHE A 107 5.69 -6.81 -0.43
N ILE A 108 6.03 -6.68 0.83
CA ILE A 108 7.44 -6.61 1.22
C ILE A 108 7.97 -8.01 1.01
N GLU A 109 8.62 -8.21 -0.12
CA GLU A 109 9.32 -9.47 -0.40
C GLU A 109 10.26 -9.78 0.77
N GLY A 110 10.09 -10.90 1.39
CA GLY A 110 10.86 -11.31 2.55
C GLY A 110 10.07 -11.49 3.86
N MET A 111 9.13 -10.60 4.19
CA MET A 111 8.26 -10.81 5.35
C MET A 111 7.16 -11.82 5.06
N PHE A 112 6.63 -11.81 3.85
CA PHE A 112 5.55 -12.71 3.46
C PHE A 112 6.05 -14.14 3.23
N SER A 113 7.25 -14.31 2.70
CA SER A 113 7.82 -15.65 2.52
C SER A 113 8.12 -16.35 3.86
N ARG A 114 8.46 -15.60 4.89
CA ARG A 114 8.63 -16.14 6.24
C ARG A 114 7.32 -16.57 6.87
N THR A 115 6.27 -15.79 6.69
CA THR A 115 4.94 -16.13 7.22
C THR A 115 4.33 -17.31 6.46
N ALA A 116 4.46 -17.36 5.15
CA ALA A 116 4.01 -18.49 4.33
C ALA A 116 4.80 -19.77 4.62
N ALA A 117 6.10 -19.68 4.82
CA ALA A 117 6.93 -20.81 5.23
C ALA A 117 6.56 -21.30 6.64
N SER A 118 6.27 -20.40 7.57
CA SER A 118 5.81 -20.74 8.92
C SER A 118 4.45 -21.45 8.91
N ILE A 119 3.53 -21.02 8.08
CA ILE A 119 2.21 -21.64 7.91
C ILE A 119 2.34 -23.06 7.29
N ARG A 120 3.25 -23.24 6.34
CA ARG A 120 3.53 -24.57 5.79
C ARG A 120 4.09 -25.55 6.82
N PHE A 121 4.97 -25.08 7.68
CA PHE A 121 5.53 -25.90 8.76
C PHE A 121 4.48 -26.39 9.77
N VAL A 122 3.49 -25.58 10.05
CA VAL A 122 2.38 -25.92 10.95
C VAL A 122 1.43 -26.93 10.30
N HIS A 123 1.35 -26.97 8.97
CA HIS A 123 0.46 -27.87 8.24
C HIS A 123 1.07 -29.26 8.00
N GLU A 124 2.38 -29.41 8.03
CA GLU A 124 3.09 -30.67 7.83
C GLU A 124 3.39 -31.41 9.14
N SER A 125 3.16 -30.80 10.25
CA SER A 125 3.29 -31.40 11.58
C SER A 125 1.93 -31.73 12.18
#